data_61ccc42f306e4486b780cec32bba805e
#
_entry.id   61ccc42f306e4486b780cec32bba805e
#
_cell.length_a   1.000
_cell.length_b   1.000
_cell.length_c   1.000
_cell.angle_alpha   90.00
_cell.angle_beta   90.00
_cell.angle_gamma   90.00
#
_symmetry.space_group_name_H-M   'P 1'
#
loop_
_entity.id
_entity.type
_entity.pdbx_description
1 polymer ?
#
loop_
_entity_poly.entity_id
_entity_poly.type
_entity_poly.pdbx_seq_one_letter_code
_entity_poly.pdbx_strand_id
1 'polypeptide(L)'
;MLYSRYDAVTEEGRLDWQNCLNEKNRFFFGDSDGLFTNYSWSEYMAESSANLAGERAPEVYMGVDVFGRNTFGGGGWNCNKALKVARKAKVSAALFAPGWVFETNQPPSFEVAQTRWWKTIQDCWPVGRFSPTRLPFFTDFNRGCGARVSVEGNVVSTQPWFNLSCQNLQPILKVTAQPQNSLEANMSHEAAYGGGSCLRISGSEDTLGLVLLYESYVPVKGNRFHVSHSVLELDNLNICLALHIQMDSSRFLVLLADEEAIIDVPPNLQSCVVKRSDPISESSGMWLVRKHILELGACTITQIHAAVYSHELDVQKLMSLFEDNNNQITSKLSTQENNFLNEVLLGHLRISTEPEHDRDLPKIVFEGCQSEWTQLSETSKSVSLTLRWGLLQSHVSNGNCQWVQYHVYVTKDEDSRGSSSVSRSDPEFLGVAVTQAFVVQDLLVPNSCNKLNFHVQAHCACGLPGALSPACSVDVSRSTYQDWGSGSDSSQLLLSEHAV
;
A
#
# COMPACT_ATOMS: atom_id res chain seq x y z
N MET A 1 -9.02 16.91 5.68
CA MET A 1 -7.63 17.32 5.25
C MET A 1 -7.04 18.08 6.41
N LEU A 2 -5.81 17.71 6.88
CA LEU A 2 -5.12 18.47 7.94
C LEU A 2 -4.29 19.58 7.28
N TYR A 3 -4.38 20.77 7.83
CA TYR A 3 -3.65 21.94 7.36
C TYR A 3 -2.62 22.38 8.39
N SER A 4 -1.33 22.18 8.11
CA SER A 4 -0.23 22.63 8.96
C SER A 4 0.44 23.87 8.35
N ARG A 5 0.64 24.89 9.19
CA ARG A 5 1.34 26.11 8.79
C ARG A 5 2.83 25.99 8.99
N TYR A 6 3.60 26.42 7.98
CA TYR A 6 5.06 26.55 8.12
C TYR A 6 5.45 27.88 8.78
N ASP A 7 6.43 27.84 9.67
CA ASP A 7 6.96 28.98 10.42
C ASP A 7 7.81 29.91 9.54
N ALA A 8 7.17 30.72 8.74
CA ALA A 8 7.85 31.65 7.84
C ALA A 8 7.45 33.13 8.04
N VAL A 9 6.29 33.38 8.63
CA VAL A 9 5.71 34.74 8.75
C VAL A 9 5.20 34.98 10.16
N THR A 10 5.52 36.15 10.72
CA THR A 10 4.97 36.64 11.99
C THR A 10 3.58 37.29 11.79
N GLU A 11 2.83 37.50 12.88
CA GLU A 11 1.53 38.17 12.82
C GLU A 11 1.58 39.60 12.27
N GLU A 12 2.74 40.28 12.38
CA GLU A 12 2.96 41.61 11.80
C GLU A 12 3.28 41.54 10.28
N GLY A 13 3.23 40.36 9.67
CA GLY A 13 3.50 40.16 8.25
C GLY A 13 4.99 40.15 7.87
N ARG A 14 5.91 40.00 8.82
CA ARG A 14 7.35 39.94 8.55
C ARG A 14 7.76 38.51 8.19
N LEU A 15 8.63 38.36 7.20
CA LEU A 15 9.31 37.11 6.88
C LEU A 15 10.44 36.88 7.91
N ASP A 16 10.17 36.15 8.97
CA ASP A 16 11.10 35.93 10.07
C ASP A 16 10.81 34.58 10.76
N TRP A 17 11.66 33.59 10.54
CA TRP A 17 11.56 32.27 11.16
C TRP A 17 11.77 32.36 12.67
N GLN A 18 10.77 31.93 13.41
CA GLN A 18 10.82 31.92 14.88
C GLN A 18 11.48 30.63 15.43
N ASN A 19 11.56 29.57 14.62
CA ASN A 19 12.10 28.25 14.98
C ASN A 19 11.39 27.58 16.16
N CYS A 20 10.27 28.11 16.61
CA CYS A 20 9.48 27.63 17.73
C CYS A 20 8.06 28.21 17.64
N LEU A 21 7.13 27.66 18.39
CA LEU A 21 5.88 28.34 18.67
C LEU A 21 6.13 29.42 19.72
N ASN A 22 5.78 30.68 19.41
CA ASN A 22 5.88 31.83 20.31
C ASN A 22 4.73 32.81 20.05
N GLU A 23 4.69 33.93 20.73
CA GLU A 23 3.61 34.90 20.62
C GLU A 23 3.50 35.52 19.22
N LYS A 24 4.59 35.59 18.45
CA LYS A 24 4.56 36.16 17.09
C LYS A 24 3.92 35.27 16.02
N ASN A 25 3.80 33.96 16.26
CA ASN A 25 3.20 33.00 15.31
C ASN A 25 2.04 32.21 15.92
N ARG A 26 1.71 32.44 17.21
CA ARG A 26 0.64 31.75 17.93
C ARG A 26 -0.75 31.96 17.26
N PHE A 27 -1.00 33.14 16.73
CA PHE A 27 -2.25 33.43 16.01
C PHE A 27 -2.48 32.42 14.88
N PHE A 28 -1.48 32.18 14.03
CA PHE A 28 -1.58 31.24 12.95
C PHE A 28 -1.70 29.77 13.40
N PHE A 29 -1.08 29.43 14.53
CA PHE A 29 -1.26 28.11 15.14
C PHE A 29 -2.69 27.91 15.63
N GLY A 30 -3.35 28.98 16.10
CA GLY A 30 -4.74 28.95 16.52
C GLY A 30 -5.70 28.58 15.37
N ASP A 31 -5.42 29.07 14.16
CA ASP A 31 -6.26 28.92 12.97
C ASP A 31 -5.84 27.73 12.06
N SER A 32 -4.93 26.87 12.51
CA SER A 32 -4.45 25.71 11.77
C SER A 32 -4.44 24.44 12.61
N ASP A 33 -4.42 23.29 11.96
CA ASP A 33 -4.32 21.97 12.60
C ASP A 33 -2.92 21.70 13.18
N GLY A 34 -1.91 22.51 12.84
CA GLY A 34 -0.56 22.37 13.38
C GLY A 34 0.42 23.41 12.88
N LEU A 35 1.56 23.50 13.56
CA LEU A 35 2.69 24.36 13.18
C LEU A 35 3.93 23.53 12.87
N PHE A 36 4.49 23.69 11.66
CA PHE A 36 5.79 23.17 11.29
C PHE A 36 6.85 24.26 11.49
N THR A 37 7.73 24.08 12.48
CA THR A 37 8.79 25.07 12.77
C THR A 37 9.95 24.93 11.77
N ASN A 38 10.67 26.00 11.53
CA ASN A 38 11.96 25.94 10.83
C ASN A 38 12.99 25.15 11.68
N TYR A 39 14.19 24.92 11.19
CA TYR A 39 15.12 23.88 11.69
C TYR A 39 16.10 24.34 12.76
N SER A 40 16.31 25.67 12.91
CA SER A 40 17.36 26.25 13.77
C SER A 40 16.88 26.45 15.22
N TRP A 41 16.31 25.43 15.82
CA TRP A 41 15.77 25.48 17.20
C TRP A 41 16.73 24.85 18.22
N SER A 42 16.55 25.21 19.48
CA SER A 42 17.25 24.64 20.63
C SER A 42 16.33 23.80 21.52
N GLU A 43 16.89 23.03 22.46
CA GLU A 43 16.11 22.22 23.40
C GLU A 43 15.09 23.09 24.17
N TYR A 44 15.49 24.27 24.61
CA TYR A 44 14.59 25.23 25.27
C TYR A 44 13.40 25.64 24.38
N MET A 45 13.63 25.83 23.09
CA MET A 45 12.56 26.21 22.15
C MET A 45 11.53 25.10 21.98
N ALA A 46 11.94 23.83 21.99
CA ALA A 46 11.01 22.70 21.95
C ALA A 46 10.15 22.64 23.23
N GLU A 47 10.76 22.85 24.41
CA GLU A 47 10.05 22.86 25.68
C GLU A 47 9.10 24.09 25.82
N SER A 48 9.55 25.27 25.40
CA SER A 48 8.71 26.48 25.41
C SER A 48 7.52 26.38 24.47
N SER A 49 7.73 25.77 23.25
CA SER A 49 6.65 25.50 22.31
C SER A 49 5.59 24.57 22.90
N ALA A 50 6.02 23.49 23.54
CA ALA A 50 5.10 22.56 24.21
C ALA A 50 4.27 23.25 25.31
N ASN A 51 4.92 24.05 26.11
CA ASN A 51 4.25 24.80 27.21
C ASN A 51 3.21 25.79 26.66
N LEU A 52 3.55 26.51 25.58
CA LEU A 52 2.63 27.47 24.94
C LEU A 52 1.46 26.79 24.22
N ALA A 53 1.71 25.63 23.60
CA ALA A 53 0.69 24.85 22.91
C ALA A 53 -0.26 24.12 23.88
N GLY A 54 0.18 23.80 25.10
CA GLY A 54 -0.62 23.06 26.08
C GLY A 54 -1.02 21.67 25.58
N GLU A 55 -2.33 21.36 25.57
CA GLU A 55 -2.85 20.08 25.09
C GLU A 55 -2.59 19.83 23.60
N ARG A 56 -2.37 20.91 22.83
CA ARG A 56 -2.03 20.87 21.40
C ARG A 56 -0.52 20.70 21.13
N ALA A 57 0.31 20.42 22.16
CA ALA A 57 1.74 20.21 21.98
C ALA A 57 2.10 19.18 20.89
N PRO A 58 1.37 18.06 20.70
CA PRO A 58 1.61 17.13 19.59
C PRO A 58 1.36 17.72 18.19
N GLU A 59 0.67 18.86 18.08
CA GLU A 59 0.40 19.55 16.82
C GLU A 59 1.52 20.54 16.43
N VAL A 60 2.54 20.69 17.28
CA VAL A 60 3.77 21.41 16.98
C VAL A 60 4.81 20.44 16.44
N TYR A 61 5.20 20.61 15.19
CA TYR A 61 6.17 19.76 14.50
C TYR A 61 7.52 20.46 14.44
N MET A 62 8.46 20.03 15.28
CA MET A 62 9.84 20.56 15.25
C MET A 62 10.54 20.08 13.98
N GLY A 63 10.95 21.02 13.12
CA GLY A 63 11.60 20.72 11.85
C GLY A 63 13.00 20.13 12.07
N VAL A 64 13.33 19.06 11.33
CA VAL A 64 14.65 18.42 11.34
C VAL A 64 15.12 18.28 9.91
N ASP A 65 16.10 19.12 9.50
CA ASP A 65 16.71 19.02 8.19
C ASP A 65 17.73 17.89 8.17
N VAL A 66 17.45 16.87 7.39
CA VAL A 66 18.32 15.69 7.29
C VAL A 66 19.67 16.04 6.67
N PHE A 67 19.76 17.07 5.79
CA PHE A 67 21.03 17.57 5.27
C PHE A 67 21.87 18.31 6.33
N GLY A 68 21.33 18.60 7.51
CA GLY A 68 22.08 19.17 8.62
C GLY A 68 22.28 20.69 8.57
N ARG A 69 21.54 21.40 7.71
CA ARG A 69 21.63 22.86 7.55
C ARG A 69 21.03 23.57 8.77
N ASN A 70 21.88 23.92 9.72
CA ASN A 70 21.53 24.57 10.99
C ASN A 70 20.51 23.81 11.84
N THR A 71 20.35 22.51 11.65
CA THR A 71 19.42 21.69 12.46
C THR A 71 20.08 21.19 13.72
N PHE A 72 19.27 21.02 14.78
CA PHE A 72 19.74 20.47 16.07
C PHE A 72 20.37 19.08 15.87
N GLY A 73 21.59 18.88 16.35
CA GLY A 73 22.32 17.61 16.26
C GLY A 73 23.05 17.41 14.91
N GLY A 74 22.87 18.30 13.93
CA GLY A 74 23.62 18.29 12.66
C GLY A 74 23.09 17.36 11.58
N GLY A 75 21.88 16.85 11.68
CA GLY A 75 21.26 16.03 10.62
C GLY A 75 21.95 14.69 10.34
N GLY A 76 21.81 14.17 9.11
CA GLY A 76 22.42 12.94 8.65
C GLY A 76 22.14 11.76 9.60
N TRP A 77 23.20 11.05 9.96
CA TRP A 77 23.14 9.95 10.93
C TRP A 77 22.79 10.35 12.35
N ASN A 78 22.75 11.67 12.66
CA ASN A 78 22.46 12.22 13.97
C ASN A 78 21.01 12.77 14.13
N CYS A 79 20.13 12.59 13.17
CA CYS A 79 18.73 13.03 13.26
C CYS A 79 18.02 12.54 14.53
N ASN A 80 18.41 11.38 15.04
CA ASN A 80 17.90 10.84 16.30
C ASN A 80 18.14 11.74 17.52
N LYS A 81 19.16 12.62 17.50
CA LYS A 81 19.42 13.58 18.60
C LYS A 81 18.30 14.62 18.69
N ALA A 82 17.91 15.18 17.53
CA ALA A 82 16.80 16.13 17.46
C ALA A 82 15.47 15.47 17.87
N LEU A 83 15.21 14.25 17.36
CA LEU A 83 14.00 13.50 17.67
C LEU A 83 13.87 13.18 19.16
N LYS A 84 14.96 12.83 19.84
CA LYS A 84 14.94 12.59 21.29
C LYS A 84 14.53 13.83 22.07
N VAL A 85 15.00 15.01 21.67
CA VAL A 85 14.64 16.28 22.31
C VAL A 85 13.17 16.61 22.06
N ALA A 86 12.69 16.54 20.84
CA ALA A 86 11.28 16.77 20.49
C ALA A 86 10.37 15.83 21.29
N ARG A 87 10.72 14.53 21.35
CA ARG A 87 9.97 13.54 22.14
C ARG A 87 9.95 13.84 23.64
N LYS A 88 11.10 14.25 24.21
CA LYS A 88 11.19 14.65 25.63
C LYS A 88 10.26 15.82 25.92
N ALA A 89 10.19 16.80 25.01
CA ALA A 89 9.30 17.94 25.10
C ALA A 89 7.82 17.62 24.81
N LYS A 90 7.49 16.38 24.36
CA LYS A 90 6.14 15.93 23.96
C LYS A 90 5.56 16.69 22.78
N VAL A 91 6.40 17.23 21.90
CA VAL A 91 6.03 17.79 20.60
C VAL A 91 6.29 16.77 19.48
N SER A 92 5.68 16.98 18.33
CA SER A 92 5.95 16.18 17.12
C SER A 92 7.25 16.60 16.44
N ALA A 93 7.71 15.82 15.47
CA ALA A 93 8.87 16.15 14.65
C ALA A 93 8.53 15.97 13.18
N ALA A 94 9.10 16.84 12.33
CA ALA A 94 8.99 16.75 10.89
C ALA A 94 10.38 16.56 10.27
N LEU A 95 10.64 15.34 9.76
CA LEU A 95 11.86 15.03 9.03
C LEU A 95 11.77 15.62 7.62
N PHE A 96 12.66 16.52 7.29
CA PHE A 96 12.75 17.16 5.99
C PHE A 96 13.89 16.57 5.18
N ALA A 97 13.59 16.23 3.91
CA ALA A 97 14.56 15.75 2.92
C ALA A 97 15.31 14.45 3.32
N PRO A 98 14.61 13.35 3.67
CA PRO A 98 15.26 12.06 3.95
C PRO A 98 15.94 11.45 2.70
N GLY A 99 15.72 12.00 1.51
CA GLY A 99 16.48 11.70 0.28
C GLY A 99 17.98 11.90 0.41
N TRP A 100 18.44 12.57 1.47
CA TRP A 100 19.85 12.72 1.82
C TRP A 100 20.64 11.40 1.71
N VAL A 101 20.05 10.27 2.14
CA VAL A 101 20.71 8.95 2.07
C VAL A 101 21.07 8.59 0.63
N PHE A 102 20.15 8.83 -0.30
CA PHE A 102 20.34 8.56 -1.73
C PHE A 102 21.25 9.62 -2.38
N GLU A 103 20.94 10.89 -2.19
CA GLU A 103 21.60 12.00 -2.84
C GLU A 103 23.09 12.14 -2.46
N THR A 104 23.44 11.69 -1.24
CA THR A 104 24.83 11.73 -0.76
C THR A 104 25.55 10.38 -0.90
N ASN A 105 24.96 9.40 -1.60
CA ASN A 105 25.54 8.08 -1.89
C ASN A 105 26.11 7.39 -0.63
N GLN A 106 25.30 7.28 0.42
CA GLN A 106 25.75 6.69 1.68
C GLN A 106 26.12 5.20 1.51
N PRO A 107 27.32 4.77 2.01
CA PRO A 107 27.76 3.39 1.85
C PRO A 107 27.01 2.43 2.80
N PRO A 108 27.00 1.10 2.53
CA PRO A 108 27.64 0.40 1.40
C PRO A 108 26.77 0.42 0.12
N SER A 109 25.45 0.45 0.24
CA SER A 109 24.46 0.62 -0.83
C SER A 109 23.28 1.45 -0.31
N PHE A 110 22.44 1.94 -1.22
CA PHE A 110 21.26 2.73 -0.85
C PHE A 110 20.31 1.95 0.09
N GLU A 111 20.02 0.68 -0.23
CA GLU A 111 19.08 -0.14 0.54
C GLU A 111 19.57 -0.37 1.98
N VAL A 112 20.85 -0.72 2.11
CA VAL A 112 21.46 -0.94 3.44
C VAL A 112 21.55 0.37 4.22
N ALA A 113 21.99 1.45 3.56
CA ALA A 113 22.13 2.74 4.21
C ALA A 113 20.77 3.31 4.63
N GLN A 114 19.74 3.20 3.77
CA GLN A 114 18.39 3.64 4.09
C GLN A 114 17.79 2.85 5.26
N THR A 115 17.91 1.52 5.25
CA THR A 115 17.45 0.67 6.35
C THR A 115 18.14 1.05 7.67
N ARG A 116 19.46 1.25 7.64
CA ARG A 116 20.24 1.69 8.79
C ARG A 116 19.80 3.07 9.29
N TRP A 117 19.53 4.02 8.39
CA TRP A 117 19.09 5.36 8.75
C TRP A 117 17.73 5.34 9.43
N TRP A 118 16.73 4.66 8.84
CA TRP A 118 15.40 4.51 9.44
C TRP A 118 15.44 3.78 10.77
N LYS A 119 16.37 2.84 10.96
CA LYS A 119 16.56 2.18 12.25
C LYS A 119 16.98 3.18 13.34
N THR A 120 17.85 4.16 13.05
CA THR A 120 18.22 5.19 14.04
C THR A 120 17.02 6.03 14.48
N ILE A 121 16.06 6.25 13.58
CA ILE A 121 14.80 6.95 13.88
C ILE A 121 13.89 6.05 14.73
N GLN A 122 13.68 4.82 14.31
CA GLN A 122 12.82 3.85 15.00
C GLN A 122 13.27 3.58 16.44
N ASP A 123 14.58 3.54 16.70
CA ASP A 123 15.13 3.30 18.03
C ASP A 123 14.81 4.43 19.03
N CYS A 124 14.56 5.64 18.55
CA CYS A 124 14.27 6.80 19.41
C CYS A 124 12.84 7.33 19.32
N TRP A 125 12.15 7.07 18.23
CA TRP A 125 10.78 7.53 17.99
C TRP A 125 9.85 6.34 17.83
N PRO A 126 8.88 6.13 18.74
CA PRO A 126 7.92 5.04 18.59
C PRO A 126 7.01 5.36 17.41
N VAL A 127 7.29 4.75 16.28
CA VAL A 127 6.37 4.78 15.15
C VAL A 127 5.16 3.92 15.53
N GLY A 128 3.98 4.54 15.56
CA GLY A 128 2.73 3.81 15.67
C GLY A 128 2.64 2.87 14.46
N ARG A 129 2.63 1.55 14.72
CA ARG A 129 2.41 0.58 13.66
C ARG A 129 0.93 0.61 13.33
N PHE A 130 0.62 0.88 12.07
CA PHE A 130 -0.73 0.68 11.59
C PHE A 130 -1.01 -0.82 11.56
N SER A 131 -2.08 -1.21 12.21
CA SER A 131 -2.54 -2.60 12.28
C SER A 131 -3.89 -2.72 11.60
N PRO A 132 -4.22 -3.85 10.97
CA PRO A 132 -5.56 -4.12 10.52
C PRO A 132 -6.54 -4.07 11.69
N THR A 133 -7.61 -3.28 11.58
CA THR A 133 -8.61 -3.10 12.66
C THR A 133 -10.03 -3.36 12.21
N ARG A 134 -10.26 -3.58 10.90
CA ARG A 134 -11.60 -3.78 10.32
C ARG A 134 -11.52 -4.64 9.07
N LEU A 135 -12.65 -5.26 8.73
CA LEU A 135 -12.86 -5.92 7.42
C LEU A 135 -13.60 -4.99 6.46
N PRO A 136 -13.39 -5.16 5.14
CA PRO A 136 -12.42 -6.04 4.52
C PRO A 136 -10.98 -5.54 4.75
N PHE A 137 -10.03 -6.46 4.94
CA PHE A 137 -8.61 -6.19 4.93
C PHE A 137 -8.00 -6.75 3.65
N PHE A 138 -7.18 -5.96 2.99
CA PHE A 138 -6.51 -6.32 1.74
C PHE A 138 -5.11 -5.74 1.69
N THR A 139 -4.19 -6.52 1.14
CA THR A 139 -2.86 -6.07 0.73
C THR A 139 -2.35 -6.97 -0.41
N ASP A 140 -1.69 -6.40 -1.39
CA ASP A 140 -0.83 -7.09 -2.35
C ASP A 140 0.65 -6.77 -2.08
N PHE A 141 0.96 -6.31 -0.87
CA PHE A 141 2.29 -5.91 -0.43
C PHE A 141 2.92 -4.81 -1.29
N ASN A 142 2.09 -4.05 -2.02
CA ASN A 142 2.56 -3.01 -2.91
C ASN A 142 3.22 -1.87 -2.14
N ARG A 143 4.44 -1.53 -2.52
CA ARG A 143 5.18 -0.38 -1.98
C ARG A 143 4.88 0.94 -2.70
N GLY A 144 4.03 0.91 -3.72
CA GLY A 144 3.72 2.07 -4.57
C GLY A 144 4.84 2.41 -5.54
N CYS A 145 5.70 1.46 -5.87
CA CYS A 145 6.75 1.61 -6.88
C CYS A 145 7.20 0.26 -7.41
N GLY A 146 7.86 0.26 -8.56
CA GLY A 146 8.42 -0.95 -9.15
C GLY A 146 8.98 -0.71 -10.55
N ALA A 147 9.69 -1.71 -11.09
CA ALA A 147 10.19 -1.73 -12.47
C ALA A 147 9.09 -2.14 -13.46
N ARG A 148 7.99 -2.69 -12.97
CA ARG A 148 6.82 -3.16 -13.75
C ARG A 148 5.56 -2.99 -12.92
N VAL A 149 4.40 -3.04 -13.57
CA VAL A 149 3.09 -3.09 -12.92
C VAL A 149 2.45 -4.43 -13.23
N SER A 150 1.95 -5.11 -12.20
CA SER A 150 1.16 -6.32 -12.34
C SER A 150 -0.28 -6.11 -11.87
N VAL A 151 -1.22 -6.82 -12.48
CA VAL A 151 -2.62 -6.90 -12.09
C VAL A 151 -3.03 -8.36 -12.10
N GLU A 152 -3.46 -8.88 -10.96
CA GLU A 152 -3.84 -10.29 -10.78
C GLU A 152 -2.77 -11.27 -11.32
N GLY A 153 -1.51 -10.99 -11.03
CA GLY A 153 -0.36 -11.82 -11.44
C GLY A 153 0.13 -11.60 -12.87
N ASN A 154 -0.59 -10.84 -13.69
CA ASN A 154 -0.20 -10.55 -15.07
C ASN A 154 0.53 -9.21 -15.17
N VAL A 155 1.67 -9.17 -15.83
CA VAL A 155 2.41 -7.94 -16.06
C VAL A 155 1.68 -7.12 -17.12
N VAL A 156 1.17 -5.93 -16.75
CA VAL A 156 0.44 -5.01 -17.64
C VAL A 156 1.28 -3.84 -18.11
N SER A 157 2.40 -3.55 -17.44
CA SER A 157 3.39 -2.54 -17.86
C SER A 157 4.78 -2.94 -17.42
N THR A 158 5.78 -2.71 -18.28
CA THR A 158 7.22 -2.92 -18.02
C THR A 158 7.95 -1.60 -17.79
N GLN A 159 7.23 -0.49 -17.68
CA GLN A 159 7.81 0.81 -17.40
C GLN A 159 8.01 0.98 -15.88
N PRO A 160 9.17 1.47 -15.45
CA PRO A 160 9.38 1.86 -14.06
C PRO A 160 8.38 2.93 -13.63
N TRP A 161 7.84 2.79 -12.44
CA TRP A 161 6.81 3.68 -11.92
C TRP A 161 6.93 3.90 -10.42
N PHE A 162 6.38 4.99 -9.95
CA PHE A 162 6.15 5.24 -8.53
C PHE A 162 4.87 6.04 -8.33
N ASN A 163 4.07 5.65 -7.35
CA ASN A 163 2.93 6.39 -6.82
C ASN A 163 2.70 5.92 -5.38
N LEU A 164 3.24 6.65 -4.41
CA LEU A 164 3.14 6.28 -2.99
C LEU A 164 1.70 6.25 -2.47
N SER A 165 0.75 6.89 -3.16
CA SER A 165 -0.68 6.79 -2.82
C SER A 165 -1.26 5.38 -3.07
N CYS A 166 -0.57 4.56 -3.86
CA CYS A 166 -0.91 3.15 -4.10
C CYS A 166 -0.27 2.19 -3.09
N GLN A 167 0.48 2.71 -2.11
CA GLN A 167 1.13 1.85 -1.11
C GLN A 167 0.10 1.18 -0.21
N ASN A 168 0.20 -0.13 -0.09
CA ASN A 168 -0.60 -0.90 0.88
C ASN A 168 0.02 -0.83 2.28
N LEU A 169 -0.73 -1.32 3.27
CA LEU A 169 -0.19 -1.53 4.62
C LEU A 169 0.99 -2.50 4.56
N GLN A 170 2.16 -2.04 5.02
CA GLN A 170 3.39 -2.81 4.97
C GLN A 170 3.47 -3.81 6.13
N PRO A 171 3.97 -5.04 5.91
CA PRO A 171 4.08 -6.06 6.93
C PRO A 171 5.21 -5.78 7.93
N ILE A 172 5.13 -6.42 9.10
CA ILE A 172 6.12 -6.30 10.19
C ILE A 172 7.40 -7.06 9.86
N LEU A 173 7.29 -8.23 9.24
CA LEU A 173 8.36 -9.15 8.85
C LEU A 173 9.24 -9.62 10.04
N LYS A 174 8.61 -9.91 11.19
CA LYS A 174 9.33 -10.53 12.31
C LYS A 174 9.42 -12.04 12.10
N VAL A 175 10.63 -12.53 11.91
CA VAL A 175 10.91 -13.93 11.65
C VAL A 175 11.14 -14.70 12.96
N THR A 176 10.59 -15.90 13.06
CA THR A 176 10.84 -16.89 14.11
C THR A 176 11.07 -18.24 13.45
N ALA A 177 12.23 -18.80 13.61
CA ALA A 177 12.60 -20.12 13.10
C ALA A 177 13.38 -20.92 14.14
N GLN A 178 13.53 -22.22 13.92
CA GLN A 178 14.40 -23.05 14.75
C GLN A 178 15.84 -22.57 14.64
N PRO A 179 16.67 -22.71 15.70
CA PRO A 179 18.04 -22.17 15.73
C PRO A 179 18.96 -22.67 14.60
N GLN A 180 18.70 -23.86 14.08
CA GLN A 180 19.46 -24.49 12.97
C GLN A 180 19.00 -24.04 11.59
N ASN A 181 17.84 -23.41 11.48
CA ASN A 181 17.23 -23.04 10.21
C ASN A 181 17.49 -21.55 9.92
N SER A 182 17.89 -21.26 8.68
CA SER A 182 17.97 -19.90 8.18
C SER A 182 16.64 -19.56 7.50
N LEU A 183 15.98 -18.49 7.95
CA LEU A 183 14.76 -17.97 7.36
C LEU A 183 14.86 -16.44 7.31
N GLU A 184 14.59 -15.87 6.15
CA GLU A 184 14.59 -14.43 5.93
C GLU A 184 13.31 -14.01 5.18
N ALA A 185 12.81 -12.84 5.48
CA ALA A 185 11.64 -12.28 4.83
C ALA A 185 11.89 -10.82 4.47
N ASN A 186 11.77 -10.50 3.19
CA ASN A 186 12.04 -9.17 2.64
C ASN A 186 11.01 -8.79 1.58
N MET A 187 10.84 -7.50 1.33
CA MET A 187 10.08 -7.00 0.19
C MET A 187 10.90 -7.15 -1.09
N SER A 188 10.26 -7.64 -2.17
CA SER A 188 10.89 -7.84 -3.47
C SER A 188 10.14 -7.09 -4.57
N HIS A 189 10.87 -6.58 -5.57
CA HIS A 189 10.36 -5.95 -6.78
C HIS A 189 10.54 -6.81 -8.03
N GLU A 190 11.02 -8.04 -7.88
CA GLU A 190 11.27 -8.95 -9.02
C GLU A 190 9.99 -9.53 -9.59
N ALA A 191 8.98 -9.72 -8.75
CA ALA A 191 7.65 -10.11 -9.14
C ALA A 191 6.60 -9.38 -8.30
N ALA A 192 5.34 -9.35 -8.78
CA ALA A 192 4.20 -8.85 -8.02
C ALA A 192 2.93 -9.54 -8.50
N TYR A 193 2.00 -9.81 -7.58
CA TYR A 193 0.64 -10.21 -7.94
C TYR A 193 -0.19 -8.98 -8.30
N GLY A 194 -0.07 -7.90 -7.50
CA GLY A 194 -0.64 -6.60 -7.77
C GLY A 194 0.39 -5.50 -7.56
N GLY A 195 0.33 -4.43 -8.34
CA GLY A 195 1.25 -3.30 -8.24
C GLY A 195 2.68 -3.63 -8.65
N GLY A 196 3.68 -3.29 -7.83
CA GLY A 196 5.10 -3.36 -8.19
C GLY A 196 5.99 -4.15 -7.23
N SER A 197 5.44 -4.82 -6.21
CA SER A 197 6.22 -5.59 -5.24
C SER A 197 5.43 -6.72 -4.60
N CYS A 198 6.15 -7.65 -4.00
CA CYS A 198 5.61 -8.77 -3.23
C CYS A 198 6.48 -9.03 -2.00
N LEU A 199 6.06 -9.94 -1.14
CA LEU A 199 6.88 -10.46 -0.07
C LEU A 199 7.68 -11.67 -0.56
N ARG A 200 9.01 -11.62 -0.43
CA ARG A 200 9.92 -12.75 -0.65
C ARG A 200 10.29 -13.37 0.69
N ILE A 201 10.19 -14.68 0.78
CA ILE A 201 10.68 -15.47 1.92
C ILE A 201 11.68 -16.47 1.38
N SER A 202 12.87 -16.47 1.99
CA SER A 202 14.00 -17.33 1.61
C SER A 202 14.42 -18.20 2.78
N GLY A 203 14.68 -19.47 2.54
CA GLY A 203 15.00 -20.44 3.57
C GLY A 203 16.06 -21.46 3.20
N SER A 204 16.57 -22.17 4.20
CA SER A 204 17.43 -23.35 4.03
C SER A 204 16.62 -24.58 3.60
N GLU A 205 17.31 -25.67 3.28
CA GLU A 205 16.70 -26.91 2.74
C GLU A 205 15.66 -27.53 3.70
N ASP A 206 15.87 -27.46 5.02
CA ASP A 206 14.97 -28.01 6.05
C ASP A 206 14.24 -26.90 6.83
N THR A 207 13.78 -25.86 6.14
CA THR A 207 13.14 -24.72 6.79
C THR A 207 11.77 -25.08 7.38
N LEU A 208 11.59 -24.71 8.65
CA LEU A 208 10.31 -24.55 9.31
C LEU A 208 10.35 -23.27 10.14
N GLY A 209 9.40 -22.35 9.90
CA GLY A 209 9.38 -21.08 10.60
C GLY A 209 8.12 -20.28 10.40
N LEU A 210 8.10 -19.13 11.07
CA LEU A 210 6.98 -18.19 11.08
C LEU A 210 7.48 -16.79 10.73
N VAL A 211 6.73 -16.10 9.91
CA VAL A 211 6.90 -14.68 9.64
C VAL A 211 5.65 -13.94 10.10
N LEU A 212 5.76 -13.15 11.16
CA LEU A 212 4.66 -12.27 11.59
C LEU A 212 4.48 -11.18 10.54
N LEU A 213 3.35 -11.21 9.85
CA LEU A 213 2.96 -10.21 8.84
C LEU A 213 2.30 -9.00 9.49
N TYR A 214 1.30 -9.24 10.34
CA TYR A 214 0.54 -8.17 10.98
C TYR A 214 0.16 -8.54 12.42
N GLU A 215 0.39 -7.63 13.35
CA GLU A 215 -0.41 -7.56 14.55
C GLU A 215 -1.74 -6.92 14.18
N SER A 216 -2.86 -7.41 14.67
CA SER A 216 -4.18 -6.96 14.24
C SER A 216 -5.17 -6.94 15.40
N TYR A 217 -6.24 -6.21 15.21
CA TYR A 217 -7.42 -6.26 16.07
C TYR A 217 -8.65 -6.17 15.17
N VAL A 218 -8.95 -7.27 14.48
CA VAL A 218 -10.00 -7.32 13.47
C VAL A 218 -11.18 -8.11 14.02
N PRO A 219 -12.25 -7.44 14.49
CA PRO A 219 -13.46 -8.12 14.95
C PRO A 219 -14.23 -8.66 13.75
N VAL A 220 -14.55 -9.96 13.80
CA VAL A 220 -15.43 -10.66 12.87
C VAL A 220 -16.77 -10.87 13.57
N LYS A 221 -17.79 -10.15 13.14
CA LYS A 221 -19.13 -10.17 13.76
C LYS A 221 -20.04 -11.28 13.24
N GLY A 222 -19.74 -11.82 12.06
CA GLY A 222 -20.51 -12.89 11.42
C GLY A 222 -19.96 -14.26 11.76
N ASN A 223 -20.69 -15.30 11.33
CA ASN A 223 -20.26 -16.69 11.52
C ASN A 223 -19.34 -17.19 10.39
N ARG A 224 -19.12 -16.38 9.36
CA ARG A 224 -18.38 -16.79 8.17
C ARG A 224 -17.52 -15.64 7.67
N PHE A 225 -16.28 -15.95 7.26
CA PHE A 225 -15.41 -15.03 6.55
C PHE A 225 -14.51 -15.77 5.56
N HIS A 226 -14.03 -15.04 4.57
CA HIS A 226 -13.24 -15.54 3.47
C HIS A 226 -11.81 -15.04 3.62
N VAL A 227 -10.84 -15.92 3.37
CA VAL A 227 -9.43 -15.57 3.30
C VAL A 227 -8.90 -16.03 1.95
N SER A 228 -8.26 -15.14 1.21
CA SER A 228 -7.53 -15.50 -0.01
C SER A 228 -6.11 -14.98 0.04
N HIS A 229 -5.21 -15.72 -0.57
CA HIS A 229 -3.82 -15.31 -0.74
C HIS A 229 -3.24 -15.91 -2.02
N SER A 230 -2.26 -15.22 -2.60
CA SER A 230 -1.57 -15.71 -3.79
C SER A 230 -0.11 -16.04 -3.48
N VAL A 231 0.33 -17.19 -3.98
CA VAL A 231 1.69 -17.72 -3.77
C VAL A 231 2.32 -17.97 -5.13
N LEU A 232 3.60 -17.67 -5.25
CA LEU A 232 4.44 -18.11 -6.36
C LEU A 232 5.56 -18.95 -5.78
N GLU A 233 5.46 -20.27 -6.00
CA GLU A 233 6.44 -21.25 -5.57
C GLU A 233 7.58 -21.26 -6.59
N LEU A 234 8.79 -20.92 -6.16
CA LEU A 234 9.97 -20.89 -7.01
C LEU A 234 10.80 -22.17 -6.86
N ASP A 235 10.82 -22.71 -5.63
CA ASP A 235 11.60 -23.88 -5.23
C ASP A 235 10.78 -24.78 -4.29
N ASN A 236 11.46 -25.59 -3.47
CA ASN A 236 10.83 -26.52 -2.52
C ASN A 236 10.41 -25.85 -1.19
N LEU A 237 10.08 -24.59 -1.21
CA LEU A 237 9.58 -23.85 -0.04
C LEU A 237 8.10 -23.57 -0.18
N ASN A 238 7.33 -24.03 0.80
CA ASN A 238 5.88 -23.86 0.85
C ASN A 238 5.49 -22.80 1.88
N ILE A 239 4.31 -22.23 1.70
CA ILE A 239 3.75 -21.25 2.62
C ILE A 239 2.26 -21.54 2.86
N CYS A 240 1.84 -21.41 4.11
CA CYS A 240 0.43 -21.28 4.47
C CYS A 240 0.22 -20.10 5.40
N LEU A 241 -1.01 -19.59 5.48
CA LEU A 241 -1.32 -18.53 6.43
C LEU A 241 -1.67 -19.13 7.79
N ALA A 242 -1.27 -18.46 8.86
CA ALA A 242 -1.60 -18.81 10.23
C ALA A 242 -2.26 -17.60 10.90
N LEU A 243 -3.52 -17.77 11.32
CA LEU A 243 -4.32 -16.73 11.97
C LEU A 243 -4.43 -17.01 13.46
N HIS A 244 -4.00 -16.07 14.30
CA HIS A 244 -4.34 -16.07 15.71
C HIS A 244 -5.72 -15.45 15.89
N ILE A 245 -6.63 -16.23 16.47
CA ILE A 245 -8.02 -15.85 16.67
C ILE A 245 -8.36 -15.93 18.15
N GLN A 246 -8.99 -14.90 18.67
CA GLN A 246 -9.55 -14.86 20.01
C GLN A 246 -11.08 -14.98 19.93
N MET A 247 -11.64 -15.95 20.67
CA MET A 247 -13.08 -16.12 20.87
C MET A 247 -13.31 -16.16 22.38
N ASP A 248 -14.05 -15.19 22.91
CA ASP A 248 -14.24 -14.97 24.34
C ASP A 248 -12.88 -14.91 25.09
N SER A 249 -12.65 -15.84 26.02
CA SER A 249 -11.39 -15.98 26.75
C SER A 249 -10.40 -16.96 26.11
N SER A 250 -10.77 -17.62 25.02
CA SER A 250 -10.00 -18.69 24.37
C SER A 250 -9.23 -18.16 23.17
N ARG A 251 -8.03 -18.68 22.96
CA ARG A 251 -7.18 -18.36 21.80
C ARG A 251 -7.04 -19.58 20.90
N PHE A 252 -7.17 -19.36 19.60
CA PHE A 252 -7.09 -20.40 18.58
C PHE A 252 -6.03 -20.02 17.55
N LEU A 253 -5.32 -21.03 17.03
CA LEU A 253 -4.51 -20.91 15.84
C LEU A 253 -5.20 -21.64 14.69
N VAL A 254 -5.46 -20.92 13.62
CA VAL A 254 -6.05 -21.48 12.40
C VAL A 254 -4.97 -21.48 11.32
N LEU A 255 -4.57 -22.68 10.86
CA LEU A 255 -3.64 -22.86 9.75
C LEU A 255 -4.44 -23.08 8.46
N LEU A 256 -4.14 -22.29 7.44
CA LEU A 256 -4.77 -22.35 6.12
C LEU A 256 -3.84 -23.09 5.16
N ALA A 257 -3.78 -24.41 5.32
CA ALA A 257 -2.94 -25.31 4.54
C ALA A 257 -3.77 -26.14 3.54
N ASP A 258 -3.08 -26.78 2.58
CA ASP A 258 -3.71 -27.59 1.54
C ASP A 258 -4.19 -28.97 2.03
N GLU A 259 -3.78 -29.39 3.24
CA GLU A 259 -4.14 -30.67 3.83
C GLU A 259 -4.94 -30.52 5.12
N GLU A 260 -5.98 -31.35 5.31
CA GLU A 260 -6.68 -31.47 6.58
C GLU A 260 -5.83 -32.34 7.52
N ALA A 261 -5.26 -31.75 8.57
CA ALA A 261 -4.67 -32.46 9.67
C ALA A 261 -5.45 -32.17 10.96
N ILE A 262 -5.94 -33.20 11.61
CA ILE A 262 -6.44 -33.13 12.99
C ILE A 262 -5.23 -33.39 13.90
N ILE A 263 -4.90 -32.42 14.76
CA ILE A 263 -3.69 -32.49 15.57
C ILE A 263 -4.09 -32.43 17.05
N ASP A 264 -3.48 -33.35 17.84
CA ASP A 264 -3.51 -33.26 19.28
C ASP A 264 -2.80 -31.99 19.75
N VAL A 265 -3.54 -31.12 20.39
CA VAL A 265 -3.09 -29.79 20.79
C VAL A 265 -2.53 -29.85 22.21
N PRO A 266 -1.38 -29.22 22.50
CA PRO A 266 -0.88 -29.05 23.85
C PRO A 266 -1.91 -28.39 24.77
N PRO A 267 -1.99 -28.75 26.07
CA PRO A 267 -3.03 -28.27 26.98
C PRO A 267 -3.08 -26.76 27.19
N ASN A 268 -2.07 -26.03 26.77
CA ASN A 268 -1.98 -24.57 26.91
C ASN A 268 -2.57 -23.79 25.70
N LEU A 269 -2.83 -24.47 24.59
CA LEU A 269 -3.49 -23.93 23.39
C LEU A 269 -4.81 -24.67 23.19
N GLN A 270 -5.91 -23.98 23.31
CA GLN A 270 -7.23 -24.61 23.41
C GLN A 270 -7.75 -25.25 22.12
N SER A 271 -7.20 -24.97 20.95
CA SER A 271 -7.34 -25.78 19.73
C SER A 271 -6.50 -25.23 18.57
N CYS A 272 -5.92 -26.11 17.76
CA CYS A 272 -5.42 -25.80 16.42
C CYS A 272 -6.42 -26.37 15.41
N VAL A 273 -6.95 -25.54 14.54
CA VAL A 273 -7.84 -25.98 13.47
C VAL A 273 -7.08 -25.79 12.16
N VAL A 274 -6.73 -26.88 11.50
CA VAL A 274 -6.20 -26.83 10.14
C VAL A 274 -7.39 -26.86 9.20
N LYS A 275 -7.53 -25.85 8.35
CA LYS A 275 -8.55 -25.83 7.31
C LYS A 275 -7.88 -26.00 5.95
N ARG A 276 -8.41 -26.93 5.17
CA ARG A 276 -8.02 -27.15 3.79
C ARG A 276 -8.53 -26.01 2.91
N SER A 277 -7.76 -25.58 1.92
CA SER A 277 -8.29 -24.78 0.83
C SER A 277 -9.23 -25.63 -0.01
N ASP A 278 -10.44 -25.16 -0.28
CA ASP A 278 -11.17 -25.68 -1.42
C ASP A 278 -10.35 -25.34 -2.68
N PRO A 279 -10.05 -26.33 -3.54
CA PRO A 279 -9.16 -26.14 -4.70
C PRO A 279 -9.90 -25.39 -5.81
N ILE A 280 -10.26 -24.14 -5.62
CA ILE A 280 -10.53 -23.22 -6.71
C ILE A 280 -9.18 -22.54 -7.00
N SER A 281 -8.29 -23.29 -7.62
CA SER A 281 -7.05 -22.76 -8.15
C SER A 281 -7.34 -22.13 -9.51
N GLU A 282 -7.70 -20.88 -9.52
CA GLU A 282 -7.58 -20.05 -10.71
C GLU A 282 -6.12 -19.62 -10.81
N SER A 283 -5.33 -20.28 -11.66
CA SER A 283 -3.98 -19.84 -11.97
C SER A 283 -4.07 -18.65 -12.91
N SER A 284 -3.80 -17.47 -12.43
CA SER A 284 -3.53 -16.30 -13.27
C SER A 284 -2.01 -16.18 -13.43
N GLY A 285 -1.49 -16.49 -14.60
CA GLY A 285 -0.04 -16.57 -14.82
C GLY A 285 0.62 -17.68 -13.98
N MET A 286 1.76 -17.37 -13.34
CA MET A 286 2.49 -18.31 -12.48
C MET A 286 2.04 -18.29 -11.01
N TRP A 287 1.09 -17.42 -10.64
CA TRP A 287 0.61 -17.28 -9.26
C TRP A 287 -0.51 -18.26 -8.96
N LEU A 288 -0.41 -18.98 -7.85
CA LEU A 288 -1.46 -19.85 -7.32
C LEU A 288 -2.28 -19.05 -6.29
N VAL A 289 -3.57 -18.87 -6.55
CA VAL A 289 -4.50 -18.22 -5.61
C VAL A 289 -5.19 -19.30 -4.78
N ARG A 290 -5.01 -19.23 -3.46
CA ARG A 290 -5.62 -20.13 -2.48
C ARG A 290 -6.76 -19.40 -1.77
N LYS A 291 -7.95 -20.02 -1.73
CA LYS A 291 -9.16 -19.45 -1.13
C LYS A 291 -9.68 -20.35 -0.03
N HIS A 292 -9.95 -19.77 1.13
CA HIS A 292 -10.44 -20.47 2.32
C HIS A 292 -11.72 -19.82 2.82
N ILE A 293 -12.65 -20.63 3.26
CA ILE A 293 -13.88 -20.20 3.93
C ILE A 293 -13.83 -20.69 5.36
N LEU A 294 -13.89 -19.76 6.29
CA LEU A 294 -13.87 -20.06 7.72
C LEU A 294 -15.25 -19.82 8.31
N GLU A 295 -15.82 -20.88 8.90
CA GLU A 295 -17.08 -20.85 9.64
C GLU A 295 -16.77 -20.95 11.12
N LEU A 296 -16.62 -19.79 11.75
CA LEU A 296 -16.33 -19.63 13.17
C LEU A 296 -17.39 -18.68 13.76
N GLY A 297 -17.67 -18.81 15.06
CA GLY A 297 -18.49 -17.83 15.76
C GLY A 297 -17.86 -16.43 15.76
N ALA A 298 -18.50 -15.47 16.40
CA ALA A 298 -17.93 -14.12 16.56
C ALA A 298 -16.54 -14.22 17.20
N CYS A 299 -15.55 -13.62 16.55
CA CYS A 299 -14.15 -13.72 16.94
C CYS A 299 -13.38 -12.46 16.63
N THR A 300 -12.14 -12.37 17.10
CA THR A 300 -11.19 -11.30 16.75
C THR A 300 -9.90 -11.91 16.21
N ILE A 301 -9.47 -11.50 15.01
CA ILE A 301 -8.16 -11.87 14.48
C ILE A 301 -7.13 -10.95 15.12
N THR A 302 -6.18 -11.53 15.87
CA THR A 302 -5.18 -10.77 16.66
C THR A 302 -3.82 -10.74 16.02
N GLN A 303 -3.44 -11.75 15.22
CA GLN A 303 -2.20 -11.78 14.45
C GLN A 303 -2.40 -12.56 13.16
N ILE A 304 -1.63 -12.17 12.14
CA ILE A 304 -1.56 -12.83 10.84
C ILE A 304 -0.11 -13.18 10.58
N HIS A 305 0.16 -14.47 10.38
CA HIS A 305 1.49 -14.99 10.07
C HIS A 305 1.50 -15.72 8.72
N ALA A 306 2.69 -15.78 8.11
CA ALA A 306 3.03 -16.79 7.13
C ALA A 306 3.81 -17.90 7.84
N ALA A 307 3.30 -19.13 7.79
CA ALA A 307 4.01 -20.32 8.21
C ALA A 307 4.71 -20.91 6.97
N VAL A 308 6.02 -21.17 7.09
CA VAL A 308 6.90 -21.52 5.98
C VAL A 308 7.57 -22.85 6.28
N TYR A 309 7.57 -23.75 5.30
CA TYR A 309 8.08 -25.11 5.47
C TYR A 309 8.58 -25.68 4.14
N SER A 310 9.63 -26.56 4.20
CA SER A 310 10.26 -27.14 2.98
C SER A 310 9.65 -28.48 2.57
N HIS A 311 9.12 -29.27 3.50
CA HIS A 311 8.55 -30.59 3.26
C HIS A 311 7.11 -30.67 3.72
N GLU A 312 6.75 -31.67 4.52
CA GLU A 312 5.46 -31.70 5.17
C GLU A 312 5.39 -30.69 6.32
N LEU A 313 4.21 -30.10 6.53
CA LEU A 313 3.96 -29.15 7.60
C LEU A 313 3.94 -29.87 8.97
N ASP A 314 5.05 -29.81 9.69
CA ASP A 314 5.13 -30.31 11.07
C ASP A 314 4.47 -29.31 12.03
N VAL A 315 3.18 -29.52 12.29
CA VAL A 315 2.38 -28.58 13.08
C VAL A 315 2.79 -28.58 14.55
N GLN A 316 3.28 -29.70 15.12
CA GLN A 316 3.73 -29.74 16.52
C GLN A 316 4.98 -28.86 16.69
N LYS A 317 5.95 -28.99 15.78
CA LYS A 317 7.12 -28.10 15.80
C LYS A 317 6.75 -26.65 15.52
N LEU A 318 5.82 -26.39 14.59
CA LEU A 318 5.34 -25.03 14.32
C LEU A 318 4.70 -24.40 15.56
N MET A 319 3.91 -25.16 16.32
CA MET A 319 3.29 -24.71 17.56
C MET A 319 4.31 -24.33 18.63
N SER A 320 5.40 -25.07 18.76
CA SER A 320 6.48 -24.72 19.70
C SER A 320 7.10 -23.36 19.40
N LEU A 321 7.22 -22.96 18.12
CA LEU A 321 7.73 -21.65 17.73
C LEU A 321 6.79 -20.50 18.15
N PHE A 322 5.48 -20.73 18.27
CA PHE A 322 4.55 -19.72 18.79
C PHE A 322 4.71 -19.52 20.31
N GLU A 323 5.01 -20.56 21.07
CA GLU A 323 5.18 -20.50 22.52
C GLU A 323 6.49 -19.78 22.90
N ASP A 324 7.57 -20.02 22.17
CA ASP A 324 8.89 -19.40 22.41
C ASP A 324 8.93 -17.89 22.09
N ASN A 325 8.00 -17.41 21.28
CA ASN A 325 7.94 -15.99 20.86
C ASN A 325 7.67 -14.99 22.01
N ASN A 326 7.23 -15.44 23.17
CA ASN A 326 7.05 -14.57 24.33
C ASN A 326 8.37 -14.21 25.05
N ASN A 327 9.49 -14.89 24.75
CA ASN A 327 10.72 -14.75 25.51
C ASN A 327 11.98 -14.29 24.75
N GLN A 328 12.02 -14.26 23.40
CA GLN A 328 13.25 -13.84 22.69
C GLN A 328 12.98 -13.01 21.44
N ILE A 329 13.31 -11.73 21.53
CA ILE A 329 13.48 -10.83 20.39
C ILE A 329 14.90 -11.05 19.86
N THR A 330 15.09 -11.84 18.81
CA THR A 330 16.36 -11.91 18.10
C THR A 330 16.18 -11.57 16.63
N SER A 331 16.21 -10.28 16.32
CA SER A 331 16.60 -9.84 14.99
C SER A 331 18.13 -9.89 14.93
N LYS A 332 18.70 -11.04 14.63
CA LYS A 332 20.09 -11.10 14.14
C LYS A 332 20.07 -10.70 12.67
N LEU A 333 20.51 -9.47 12.37
CA LEU A 333 21.05 -9.17 11.06
C LEU A 333 22.31 -10.06 10.92
N SER A 334 22.16 -11.19 10.24
CA SER A 334 23.30 -12.04 9.91
C SER A 334 24.10 -11.33 8.82
N THR A 335 25.31 -10.93 9.14
CA THR A 335 26.35 -10.49 8.19
C THR A 335 27.08 -11.67 7.52
N GLN A 336 26.53 -12.88 7.62
CA GLN A 336 27.04 -14.04 6.89
C GLN A 336 26.24 -14.18 5.60
N GLU A 337 26.94 -14.41 4.49
CA GLU A 337 26.37 -14.88 3.23
C GLU A 337 25.73 -16.26 3.49
N ASN A 338 24.49 -16.26 3.94
CA ASN A 338 23.71 -17.48 4.05
C ASN A 338 23.32 -17.86 2.61
N ASN A 339 23.74 -19.03 2.16
CA ASN A 339 23.24 -19.63 0.93
C ASN A 339 21.78 -20.04 1.18
N PHE A 340 20.82 -19.13 0.93
CA PHE A 340 19.41 -19.47 0.83
C PHE A 340 19.24 -20.26 -0.47
N LEU A 341 18.76 -21.49 -0.36
CA LEU A 341 18.61 -22.40 -1.50
C LEU A 341 17.18 -22.43 -2.04
N ASN A 342 16.19 -22.04 -1.21
CA ASN A 342 14.78 -22.13 -1.56
C ASN A 342 14.06 -20.80 -1.31
N GLU A 343 13.16 -20.45 -2.21
CA GLU A 343 12.39 -19.21 -2.15
C GLU A 343 10.90 -19.44 -2.45
N VAL A 344 10.08 -18.62 -1.82
CA VAL A 344 8.64 -18.51 -2.09
C VAL A 344 8.21 -17.06 -2.03
N LEU A 345 7.28 -16.66 -2.89
CA LEU A 345 6.74 -15.31 -2.90
C LEU A 345 5.26 -15.33 -2.46
N LEU A 346 4.90 -14.35 -1.64
CA LEU A 346 3.51 -14.06 -1.26
C LEU A 346 3.10 -12.73 -1.89
N GLY A 347 2.12 -12.75 -2.77
CA GLY A 347 1.77 -11.60 -3.61
C GLY A 347 0.49 -10.88 -3.23
N HIS A 348 -0.38 -11.55 -2.46
CA HIS A 348 -1.71 -11.04 -2.11
C HIS A 348 -2.19 -11.67 -0.81
N LEU A 349 -2.92 -10.89 -0.03
CA LEU A 349 -3.65 -11.35 1.15
C LEU A 349 -4.95 -10.54 1.27
N ARG A 350 -6.07 -11.23 1.38
CA ARG A 350 -7.39 -10.63 1.60
C ARG A 350 -8.16 -11.39 2.67
N ILE A 351 -8.81 -10.65 3.57
CA ILE A 351 -9.76 -11.19 4.56
C ILE A 351 -11.06 -10.37 4.44
N SER A 352 -12.20 -11.03 4.27
CA SER A 352 -13.49 -10.37 4.04
C SER A 352 -14.65 -11.22 4.57
N THR A 353 -15.70 -10.57 5.06
CA THR A 353 -16.97 -11.24 5.40
C THR A 353 -17.86 -11.48 4.20
N GLU A 354 -17.57 -10.87 3.07
CA GLU A 354 -18.38 -10.97 1.86
C GLU A 354 -17.67 -11.83 0.80
N PRO A 355 -18.40 -12.67 0.06
CA PRO A 355 -17.87 -13.42 -1.07
C PRO A 355 -17.42 -12.50 -2.20
N GLU A 356 -16.59 -13.01 -3.10
CA GLU A 356 -16.00 -12.22 -4.19
C GLU A 356 -17.00 -11.80 -5.27
N HIS A 357 -18.14 -12.46 -5.41
CA HIS A 357 -18.98 -12.42 -6.61
C HIS A 357 -20.28 -11.61 -6.52
N ASP A 358 -20.63 -11.02 -5.37
CA ASP A 358 -21.99 -10.49 -5.14
C ASP A 358 -22.00 -8.98 -4.92
N ARG A 359 -21.42 -8.20 -5.83
CA ARG A 359 -21.38 -6.74 -5.70
C ARG A 359 -21.91 -6.03 -6.93
N ASP A 360 -22.83 -5.10 -6.70
CA ASP A 360 -23.21 -4.09 -7.68
C ASP A 360 -21.98 -3.19 -7.96
N LEU A 361 -21.41 -3.34 -9.15
CA LEU A 361 -20.27 -2.57 -9.58
C LEU A 361 -20.69 -1.14 -9.95
N PRO A 362 -19.93 -0.11 -9.55
CA PRO A 362 -20.26 1.27 -9.90
C PRO A 362 -20.15 1.45 -11.41
N LYS A 363 -21.12 2.13 -11.99
CA LYS A 363 -21.02 2.57 -13.37
C LYS A 363 -20.12 3.79 -13.44
N ILE A 364 -19.03 3.70 -14.16
CA ILE A 364 -18.15 4.83 -14.43
C ILE A 364 -18.74 5.66 -15.58
N VAL A 365 -18.83 6.95 -15.37
CA VAL A 365 -19.30 7.92 -16.37
C VAL A 365 -18.23 8.99 -16.54
N PHE A 366 -17.71 9.12 -17.75
CA PHE A 366 -16.76 10.18 -18.07
C PHE A 366 -17.44 11.54 -18.11
N GLU A 367 -16.81 12.55 -17.50
CA GLU A 367 -17.35 13.91 -17.38
C GLU A 367 -16.77 14.87 -18.42
N GLY A 368 -15.54 14.60 -18.88
CA GLY A 368 -14.89 15.42 -19.89
C GLY A 368 -13.44 15.05 -20.11
N CYS A 369 -12.89 15.57 -21.21
CA CYS A 369 -11.50 15.42 -21.59
C CYS A 369 -11.00 16.69 -22.26
N GLN A 370 -9.89 17.24 -21.78
CA GLN A 370 -9.16 18.32 -22.43
C GLN A 370 -7.86 17.75 -23.01
N SER A 371 -7.63 17.92 -24.30
CA SER A 371 -6.47 17.33 -24.98
C SER A 371 -5.63 18.39 -25.72
N GLU A 372 -4.32 18.19 -25.66
CA GLU A 372 -3.33 18.96 -26.41
C GLU A 372 -2.53 18.00 -27.29
N TRP A 373 -2.37 18.35 -28.58
CA TRP A 373 -1.74 17.52 -29.58
C TRP A 373 -0.44 18.13 -30.08
N THR A 374 0.61 17.31 -30.19
CA THR A 374 1.90 17.72 -30.74
C THR A 374 2.32 16.77 -31.86
N GLN A 375 2.62 17.30 -33.07
CA GLN A 375 3.17 16.50 -34.15
C GLN A 375 4.65 16.26 -33.88
N LEU A 376 5.06 15.00 -33.84
CA LEU A 376 6.45 14.61 -33.55
C LEU A 376 7.23 14.27 -34.83
N SER A 377 6.58 13.60 -35.78
CA SER A 377 7.16 13.19 -37.07
C SER A 377 6.09 13.04 -38.14
N GLU A 378 6.48 12.67 -39.36
CA GLU A 378 5.55 12.35 -40.44
C GLU A 378 4.66 11.12 -40.11
N THR A 379 5.08 10.27 -39.18
CA THR A 379 4.38 9.00 -38.85
C THR A 379 3.78 8.96 -37.45
N SER A 380 4.07 9.93 -36.59
CA SER A 380 3.65 9.91 -35.18
C SER A 380 3.36 11.30 -34.63
N LYS A 381 2.42 11.33 -33.70
CA LYS A 381 2.08 12.49 -32.86
C LYS A 381 2.01 12.07 -31.39
N SER A 382 2.00 13.02 -30.49
CA SER A 382 1.70 12.79 -29.09
C SER A 382 0.46 13.53 -28.66
N VAL A 383 -0.20 13.01 -27.64
CA VAL A 383 -1.33 13.65 -26.99
C VAL A 383 -1.10 13.72 -25.49
N SER A 384 -1.34 14.88 -24.91
CA SER A 384 -1.47 15.09 -23.47
C SER A 384 -2.91 15.45 -23.18
N LEU A 385 -3.52 14.79 -22.19
CA LEU A 385 -4.94 15.00 -21.88
C LEU A 385 -5.24 14.72 -20.41
N THR A 386 -6.33 15.30 -19.90
CA THR A 386 -6.86 15.01 -18.57
C THR A 386 -8.21 14.32 -18.72
N LEU A 387 -8.30 13.10 -18.22
CA LEU A 387 -9.56 12.35 -18.10
C LEU A 387 -10.19 12.67 -16.75
N ARG A 388 -11.51 12.84 -16.73
CA ARG A 388 -12.33 12.98 -15.51
C ARG A 388 -13.54 12.08 -15.60
N TRP A 389 -13.93 11.49 -14.47
CA TRP A 389 -15.08 10.60 -14.40
C TRP A 389 -15.77 10.69 -13.05
N GLY A 390 -17.07 10.38 -13.03
CA GLY A 390 -17.87 10.17 -11.84
C GLY A 390 -18.24 8.71 -11.66
N LEU A 391 -18.70 8.35 -10.47
CA LEU A 391 -19.26 7.05 -10.14
C LEU A 391 -20.76 7.17 -9.93
N LEU A 392 -21.55 6.49 -10.77
CA LEU A 392 -22.97 6.30 -10.52
C LEU A 392 -23.13 5.05 -9.66
N GLN A 393 -23.55 5.24 -8.41
CA GLN A 393 -23.91 4.13 -7.52
C GLN A 393 -25.31 3.63 -7.89
N SER A 394 -25.48 2.32 -8.03
CA SER A 394 -26.80 1.70 -8.03
C SER A 394 -27.39 1.78 -6.61
N HIS A 395 -28.68 2.13 -6.51
CA HIS A 395 -29.36 2.38 -5.23
C HIS A 395 -29.61 1.12 -4.36
N VAL A 396 -28.98 -0.03 -4.65
CA VAL A 396 -29.41 -1.34 -4.12
C VAL A 396 -28.37 -2.04 -3.22
N SER A 397 -27.19 -1.49 -3.00
CA SER A 397 -26.22 -2.23 -2.17
C SER A 397 -26.07 -1.67 -0.76
N ASN A 398 -26.48 -2.49 0.25
CA ASN A 398 -26.18 -2.30 1.66
C ASN A 398 -24.68 -2.49 2.01
N GLY A 399 -23.81 -2.65 1.04
CA GLY A 399 -22.38 -2.86 1.22
C GLY A 399 -21.60 -1.55 0.99
N ASN A 400 -21.02 -0.99 2.05
CA ASN A 400 -20.11 0.17 1.99
C ASN A 400 -18.78 -0.21 1.31
N CYS A 401 -18.79 -0.51 0.00
CA CYS A 401 -17.55 -0.70 -0.74
C CYS A 401 -16.96 0.68 -1.10
N GLN A 402 -15.82 1.00 -0.52
CA GLN A 402 -15.07 2.19 -0.87
C GLN A 402 -14.17 1.89 -2.07
N TRP A 403 -14.38 2.60 -3.18
CA TRP A 403 -13.51 2.56 -4.35
C TRP A 403 -12.34 3.49 -4.13
N VAL A 404 -11.13 2.97 -4.22
CA VAL A 404 -9.93 3.68 -3.76
C VAL A 404 -8.85 3.85 -4.83
N GLN A 405 -8.91 3.03 -5.88
CA GLN A 405 -7.97 3.09 -6.99
C GLN A 405 -8.70 2.86 -8.32
N TYR A 406 -8.14 3.41 -9.39
CA TYR A 406 -8.67 3.32 -10.74
C TYR A 406 -7.51 2.99 -11.70
N HIS A 407 -7.60 1.87 -12.36
CA HIS A 407 -6.66 1.49 -13.42
C HIS A 407 -7.15 2.09 -14.74
N VAL A 408 -6.29 2.80 -15.43
CA VAL A 408 -6.59 3.49 -16.68
C VAL A 408 -5.92 2.79 -17.84
N TYR A 409 -6.70 2.52 -18.88
CA TYR A 409 -6.26 1.85 -20.09
C TYR A 409 -6.63 2.63 -21.33
N VAL A 410 -5.90 2.42 -22.43
CA VAL A 410 -6.23 2.95 -23.76
C VAL A 410 -6.20 1.85 -24.81
N THR A 411 -7.14 1.89 -25.76
CA THR A 411 -7.07 1.14 -27.02
C THR A 411 -7.00 2.12 -28.18
N LYS A 412 -6.26 1.74 -29.24
CA LYS A 412 -6.05 2.54 -30.44
C LYS A 412 -6.78 1.89 -31.59
N ASP A 413 -7.72 2.62 -32.22
CA ASP A 413 -8.42 2.16 -33.43
C ASP A 413 -7.65 2.64 -34.65
N GLU A 414 -7.14 1.70 -35.46
CA GLU A 414 -6.37 1.98 -36.66
C GLU A 414 -7.19 1.63 -37.91
N ASP A 415 -7.10 2.49 -38.94
CA ASP A 415 -7.66 2.17 -40.25
C ASP A 415 -6.82 1.08 -40.93
N SER A 416 -7.40 -0.10 -41.10
CA SER A 416 -6.82 -1.12 -41.93
C SER A 416 -6.96 -0.69 -43.41
N ARG A 417 -5.83 -0.29 -44.02
CA ARG A 417 -5.81 0.08 -45.45
C ARG A 417 -6.40 -1.02 -46.30
N GLY A 418 -7.64 -0.84 -46.76
CA GLY A 418 -8.29 -1.70 -47.73
C GLY A 418 -9.22 -2.80 -47.21
N SER A 419 -9.53 -2.86 -45.93
CA SER A 419 -10.54 -3.74 -45.33
C SER A 419 -11.59 -2.91 -44.61
N SER A 420 -12.87 -3.31 -44.70
CA SER A 420 -13.95 -2.69 -43.92
C SER A 420 -13.94 -3.03 -42.43
N SER A 421 -12.86 -3.65 -41.93
CA SER A 421 -12.67 -4.03 -40.54
C SER A 421 -11.71 -3.06 -39.85
N VAL A 422 -12.17 -2.36 -38.81
CA VAL A 422 -11.32 -1.58 -37.89
C VAL A 422 -10.52 -2.56 -37.03
N SER A 423 -9.19 -2.46 -37.10
CA SER A 423 -8.33 -3.20 -36.19
C SER A 423 -8.24 -2.46 -34.87
N ARG A 424 -8.64 -3.10 -33.78
CA ARG A 424 -8.54 -2.57 -32.44
C ARG A 424 -7.33 -3.17 -31.72
N SER A 425 -6.47 -2.32 -31.15
CA SER A 425 -5.36 -2.81 -30.34
C SER A 425 -5.84 -3.42 -29.01
N ASP A 426 -5.02 -4.27 -28.42
CA ASP A 426 -5.23 -4.71 -27.02
C ASP A 426 -5.16 -3.50 -26.09
N PRO A 427 -5.87 -3.53 -24.93
CA PRO A 427 -5.81 -2.46 -23.95
C PRO A 427 -4.40 -2.27 -23.41
N GLU A 428 -3.83 -1.09 -23.65
CA GLU A 428 -2.55 -0.64 -23.08
C GLU A 428 -2.80 0.01 -21.73
N PHE A 429 -2.09 -0.46 -20.68
CA PHE A 429 -2.18 0.12 -19.33
C PHE A 429 -1.42 1.45 -19.25
N LEU A 430 -2.10 2.51 -18.81
CA LEU A 430 -1.53 3.86 -18.70
C LEU A 430 -1.07 4.20 -17.27
N GLY A 431 -1.74 3.65 -16.25
CA GLY A 431 -1.38 3.93 -14.87
C GLY A 431 -2.52 3.76 -13.88
N VAL A 432 -2.24 4.15 -12.64
CA VAL A 432 -3.18 4.10 -11.52
C VAL A 432 -3.51 5.50 -11.02
N ALA A 433 -4.79 5.82 -10.91
CA ALA A 433 -5.28 7.00 -10.22
C ALA A 433 -5.85 6.62 -8.84
N VAL A 434 -5.74 7.51 -7.86
CA VAL A 434 -6.41 7.42 -6.54
C VAL A 434 -7.51 8.45 -6.39
N THR A 435 -7.75 9.22 -7.43
CA THR A 435 -8.83 10.19 -7.57
C THR A 435 -9.61 9.90 -8.85
N GLN A 436 -10.76 10.51 -9.02
CA GLN A 436 -11.60 10.37 -10.23
C GLN A 436 -11.09 11.26 -11.39
N ALA A 437 -9.77 11.33 -11.53
CA ALA A 437 -9.09 12.01 -12.62
C ALA A 437 -7.74 11.38 -12.90
N PHE A 438 -7.29 11.43 -14.16
CA PHE A 438 -5.99 10.94 -14.59
C PHE A 438 -5.41 11.83 -15.69
N VAL A 439 -4.14 12.18 -15.56
CA VAL A 439 -3.40 12.97 -16.55
C VAL A 439 -2.56 12.03 -17.39
N VAL A 440 -2.82 12.01 -18.68
CA VAL A 440 -1.99 11.34 -19.69
C VAL A 440 -1.03 12.38 -20.24
N GLN A 441 0.27 12.10 -20.23
CA GLN A 441 1.30 12.99 -20.77
C GLN A 441 2.02 12.32 -21.92
N ASP A 442 2.14 13.02 -23.04
CA ASP A 442 2.93 12.65 -24.21
C ASP A 442 2.68 11.22 -24.73
N LEU A 443 1.43 10.77 -24.68
CA LEU A 443 1.05 9.44 -25.22
C LEU A 443 1.35 9.41 -26.72
N LEU A 444 2.21 8.48 -27.12
CA LEU A 444 2.57 8.29 -28.53
C LEU A 444 1.42 7.65 -29.32
N VAL A 445 1.04 8.30 -30.41
CA VAL A 445 -0.05 7.91 -31.26
C VAL A 445 0.43 7.83 -32.72
N PRO A 446 0.33 6.66 -33.38
CA PRO A 446 0.60 6.56 -34.81
C PRO A 446 -0.34 7.44 -35.63
N ASN A 447 0.12 8.01 -36.76
CA ASN A 447 -0.75 8.80 -37.63
C ASN A 447 -1.85 7.96 -38.32
N SER A 448 -1.72 6.63 -38.31
CA SER A 448 -2.77 5.68 -38.75
C SER A 448 -3.92 5.54 -37.75
N CYS A 449 -3.74 5.99 -36.52
CA CYS A 449 -4.76 5.93 -35.49
C CYS A 449 -5.75 7.08 -35.65
N ASN A 450 -7.04 6.75 -35.75
CA ASN A 450 -8.13 7.72 -35.88
C ASN A 450 -8.84 8.00 -34.57
N LYS A 451 -8.79 7.06 -33.64
CA LYS A 451 -9.56 7.14 -32.40
C LYS A 451 -8.80 6.48 -31.24
N LEU A 452 -8.77 7.18 -30.12
CA LEU A 452 -8.33 6.64 -28.84
C LEU A 452 -9.55 6.34 -27.98
N ASN A 453 -9.60 5.14 -27.40
CA ASN A 453 -10.65 4.74 -26.48
C ASN A 453 -10.04 4.50 -25.11
N PHE A 454 -10.38 5.35 -24.16
CA PHE A 454 -9.93 5.24 -22.78
C PHE A 454 -10.93 4.45 -21.95
N HIS A 455 -10.43 3.60 -21.09
CA HIS A 455 -11.20 2.77 -20.17
C HIS A 455 -10.68 2.94 -18.76
N VAL A 456 -11.58 2.87 -17.79
CA VAL A 456 -11.24 2.93 -16.37
C VAL A 456 -11.82 1.71 -15.67
N GLN A 457 -11.02 1.08 -14.82
CA GLN A 457 -11.45 -0.01 -13.95
C GLN A 457 -11.29 0.43 -12.50
N ALA A 458 -12.40 0.51 -11.77
CA ALA A 458 -12.37 0.85 -10.36
C ALA A 458 -11.96 -0.35 -9.50
N HIS A 459 -11.14 -0.11 -8.48
CA HIS A 459 -10.71 -1.10 -7.51
C HIS A 459 -11.21 -0.74 -6.11
N CYS A 460 -11.83 -1.69 -5.45
CA CYS A 460 -12.33 -1.56 -4.08
C CYS A 460 -11.18 -1.58 -3.06
N ALA A 461 -11.36 -0.94 -1.93
CA ALA A 461 -10.47 -1.05 -0.78
C ALA A 461 -10.26 -2.51 -0.28
N CYS A 462 -11.13 -3.43 -0.70
CA CYS A 462 -11.00 -4.86 -0.45
C CYS A 462 -10.14 -5.61 -1.48
N GLY A 463 -9.54 -4.91 -2.46
CA GLY A 463 -8.69 -5.47 -3.50
C GLY A 463 -9.41 -6.07 -4.71
N LEU A 464 -10.74 -6.08 -4.74
CA LEU A 464 -11.49 -6.60 -5.88
C LEU A 464 -11.61 -5.55 -6.99
N PRO A 465 -11.33 -5.91 -8.23
CA PRO A 465 -11.57 -5.05 -9.38
C PRO A 465 -13.06 -4.99 -9.71
N GLY A 466 -13.49 -3.83 -10.17
CA GLY A 466 -14.77 -3.64 -10.84
C GLY A 466 -14.72 -4.07 -12.31
N ALA A 467 -15.84 -3.96 -12.99
CA ALA A 467 -15.85 -4.13 -14.44
C ALA A 467 -15.08 -2.98 -15.13
N LEU A 468 -14.48 -3.29 -16.26
CA LEU A 468 -13.90 -2.27 -17.13
C LEU A 468 -15.03 -1.35 -17.64
N SER A 469 -14.83 -0.03 -17.56
CA SER A 469 -15.83 0.96 -18.00
C SER A 469 -16.11 0.86 -19.51
N PRO A 470 -17.26 1.34 -19.98
CA PRO A 470 -17.43 1.72 -21.38
C PRO A 470 -16.30 2.68 -21.82
N ALA A 471 -15.99 2.69 -23.11
CA ALA A 471 -14.95 3.54 -23.63
C ALA A 471 -15.33 5.03 -23.60
N CYS A 472 -14.40 5.88 -23.14
CA CYS A 472 -14.38 7.30 -23.47
C CYS A 472 -13.55 7.49 -24.73
N SER A 473 -14.18 7.85 -25.83
CA SER A 473 -13.53 7.96 -27.13
C SER A 473 -13.07 9.38 -27.41
N VAL A 474 -11.80 9.53 -27.82
CA VAL A 474 -11.21 10.80 -28.26
C VAL A 474 -10.86 10.69 -29.73
N ASP A 475 -11.44 11.56 -30.56
CA ASP A 475 -11.14 11.66 -31.99
C ASP A 475 -9.77 12.29 -32.18
N VAL A 476 -8.89 11.61 -32.88
CA VAL A 476 -7.51 12.02 -33.11
C VAL A 476 -7.42 13.21 -34.08
N SER A 477 -8.46 13.46 -34.86
CA SER A 477 -8.52 14.57 -35.82
C SER A 477 -8.91 15.92 -35.19
N ARG A 478 -9.40 15.94 -33.95
CA ARG A 478 -9.91 17.14 -33.27
C ARG A 478 -8.98 17.59 -32.14
N SER A 479 -8.36 18.73 -32.29
CA SER A 479 -7.49 19.37 -31.29
C SER A 479 -8.24 20.31 -30.32
N THR A 480 -9.52 20.06 -30.03
CA THR A 480 -10.36 20.94 -29.20
C THR A 480 -11.01 20.20 -28.04
N TYR A 481 -11.32 20.97 -27.00
CA TYR A 481 -12.11 20.53 -25.85
C TYR A 481 -13.36 19.76 -26.29
N GLN A 482 -13.52 18.51 -25.83
CA GLN A 482 -14.73 17.74 -26.03
C GLN A 482 -15.47 17.66 -24.68
N ASP A 483 -16.64 18.29 -24.63
CA ASP A 483 -17.57 18.14 -23.53
C ASP A 483 -18.42 16.88 -23.76
N TRP A 484 -18.29 15.90 -22.87
CA TRP A 484 -19.01 14.63 -22.94
C TRP A 484 -20.37 14.66 -22.24
N GLY A 485 -20.76 15.83 -21.69
CA GLY A 485 -21.91 15.99 -20.80
C GLY A 485 -23.29 16.21 -21.44
N SER A 486 -23.44 16.25 -22.78
CA SER A 486 -24.74 16.51 -23.39
C SER A 486 -25.27 15.35 -24.26
N GLY A 487 -25.38 14.18 -23.70
CA GLY A 487 -26.31 13.15 -24.18
C GLY A 487 -27.69 13.45 -23.57
N SER A 488 -28.64 13.82 -24.42
CA SER A 488 -30.03 14.16 -24.07
C SER A 488 -30.72 13.03 -23.28
N ASP A 489 -30.64 13.11 -21.97
CA ASP A 489 -31.64 12.62 -21.03
C ASP A 489 -31.68 13.56 -19.86
N SER A 490 -32.59 14.53 -19.98
CA SER A 490 -32.90 15.54 -18.99
C SER A 490 -33.65 14.92 -17.81
N SER A 491 -32.89 14.38 -16.87
CA SER A 491 -33.33 14.23 -15.50
C SER A 491 -32.30 14.91 -14.58
N GLN A 492 -32.68 16.06 -14.13
CA GLN A 492 -32.06 16.98 -13.21
C GLN A 492 -31.16 16.33 -12.16
N LEU A 493 -29.87 16.52 -12.28
CA LEU A 493 -28.93 16.42 -11.18
C LEU A 493 -28.80 17.82 -10.56
N LEU A 494 -29.60 18.07 -9.53
CA LEU A 494 -29.40 19.17 -8.59
C LEU A 494 -28.09 18.86 -7.80
N LEU A 495 -27.03 19.49 -8.24
CA LEU A 495 -25.84 19.67 -7.38
C LEU A 495 -26.23 20.70 -6.30
N SER A 496 -26.43 20.21 -5.08
CA SER A 496 -26.50 21.11 -3.92
C SER A 496 -25.07 21.62 -3.67
N GLU A 497 -24.86 22.91 -3.97
CA GLU A 497 -23.82 23.73 -3.41
C GLU A 497 -23.92 23.70 -1.88
N HIS A 498 -23.00 23.11 -1.20
CA HIS A 498 -22.57 23.54 0.12
C HIS A 498 -21.04 23.43 0.19
N ALA A 499 -20.43 24.58 -0.13
CA ALA A 499 -19.12 24.94 0.37
C ALA A 499 -19.22 25.17 1.89
N VAL A 500 -18.35 24.57 2.67
CA VAL A 500 -17.47 25.22 3.65
C VAL A 500 -16.31 24.28 3.89
#